data_51fddb4a0f4be55309ac637d9811d568
#
_entry.id   51fddb4a0f4be55309ac637d9811d568
#
_cell.length_a   1.000
_cell.length_b   1.000
_cell.length_c   1.000
_cell.angle_alpha   90.00
_cell.angle_beta   90.00
_cell.angle_gamma   90.00
#
_symmetry.space_group_name_H-M   'P 1'
#
loop_
_entity.id
_entity.type
_entity.pdbx_description
1 polymer ?
#
loop_
_entity_poly.entity_id
_entity_poly.type
_entity_poly.pdbx_seq_one_letter_code
_entity_poly.pdbx_strand_id
1 'polypeptide(L)'
;MSDGHPQQKVTYIGKIDYRNKQLTFGVKETDRTKHTYIIGKSGMGKSVLIENLVIQDINNGEGVFVIDPHGSLAEKLLDHIPESRIKDVVYFAPFDGEYPMGLNMLEKVPAEKRYLLANGMMS
;
A
#
# COMPACT_ATOMS: atom_id res chain seq x y z
N MET A 1 -16.74 6.66 -35.27
CA MET A 1 -17.49 6.07 -34.14
C MET A 1 -16.47 5.68 -33.12
N SER A 2 -16.29 6.50 -32.10
CA SER A 2 -15.36 6.22 -30.99
C SER A 2 -16.11 5.36 -30.00
N ASP A 3 -15.75 4.09 -29.92
CA ASP A 3 -16.26 3.16 -28.92
C ASP A 3 -15.85 3.67 -27.54
N GLY A 4 -16.81 4.29 -26.86
CA GLY A 4 -16.68 4.78 -25.50
C GLY A 4 -16.64 3.64 -24.47
N HIS A 5 -15.65 2.75 -24.57
CA HIS A 5 -15.34 1.88 -23.48
C HIS A 5 -14.65 2.73 -22.40
N PRO A 6 -15.13 2.73 -21.16
CA PRO A 6 -14.43 3.41 -20.08
C PRO A 6 -13.03 2.84 -20.03
N GLN A 7 -12.02 3.72 -20.14
CA GLN A 7 -10.61 3.29 -20.04
C GLN A 7 -10.42 2.58 -18.72
N GLN A 8 -10.27 1.27 -18.77
CA GLN A 8 -10.11 0.45 -17.59
C GLN A 8 -8.77 0.79 -16.94
N LYS A 9 -8.81 1.31 -15.72
CA LYS A 9 -7.62 1.68 -14.94
C LYS A 9 -6.73 0.45 -14.75
N VAL A 10 -5.45 0.58 -15.07
CA VAL A 10 -4.47 -0.51 -15.00
C VAL A 10 -3.32 -0.08 -14.09
N THR A 11 -2.97 -0.93 -13.14
CA THR A 11 -1.74 -0.78 -12.35
C THR A 11 -0.64 -1.59 -12.99
N TYR A 12 0.43 -0.92 -13.39
CA TYR A 12 1.51 -1.54 -14.15
C TYR A 12 2.46 -2.34 -13.25
N ILE A 13 2.80 -3.55 -13.69
CA ILE A 13 3.71 -4.47 -12.99
C ILE A 13 5.09 -4.47 -13.66
N GLY A 14 5.13 -4.38 -14.99
CA GLY A 14 6.40 -4.47 -15.70
C GLY A 14 6.29 -4.22 -17.19
N LYS A 15 7.42 -4.40 -17.87
CA LYS A 15 7.55 -4.31 -19.32
C LYS A 15 8.14 -5.60 -19.86
N ILE A 16 7.62 -6.06 -20.97
CA ILE A 16 8.20 -7.13 -21.77
C ILE A 16 9.02 -6.47 -22.88
N ASP A 17 10.27 -6.85 -22.98
CA ASP A 17 11.14 -6.50 -24.12
C ASP A 17 11.34 -7.75 -24.98
N TYR A 18 10.63 -7.79 -26.10
CA TYR A 18 10.71 -8.89 -27.06
C TYR A 18 10.76 -8.36 -28.48
N ARG A 19 11.78 -8.71 -29.22
CA ARG A 19 12.00 -8.33 -30.63
C ARG A 19 11.87 -6.83 -30.86
N ASN A 20 12.54 -6.00 -30.05
CA ASN A 20 12.50 -4.54 -30.08
C ASN A 20 11.09 -3.92 -29.87
N LYS A 21 10.15 -4.68 -29.32
CA LYS A 21 8.83 -4.19 -28.89
C LYS A 21 8.77 -4.21 -27.38
N GLN A 22 8.62 -3.04 -26.79
CA GLN A 22 8.36 -2.90 -25.37
C GLN A 22 6.85 -2.85 -25.12
N LEU A 23 6.31 -3.87 -24.46
CA LEU A 23 4.92 -3.93 -24.08
C LEU A 23 4.81 -3.83 -22.56
N THR A 24 4.12 -2.81 -22.08
CA THR A 24 3.80 -2.67 -20.66
C THR A 24 2.64 -3.61 -20.33
N PHE A 25 2.73 -4.31 -19.20
CA PHE A 25 1.64 -5.13 -18.70
C PHE A 25 1.34 -4.80 -17.23
N GLY A 26 0.12 -5.09 -16.81
CA GLY A 26 -0.35 -4.78 -15.46
C GLY A 26 -1.62 -5.52 -15.11
N VAL A 27 -2.15 -5.21 -13.92
CA VAL A 27 -3.40 -5.74 -13.40
C VAL A 27 -4.49 -4.69 -13.53
N LYS A 28 -5.64 -5.10 -14.00
CA LYS A 28 -6.82 -4.24 -14.08
C LYS A 28 -7.37 -3.94 -12.70
N GLU A 29 -7.95 -2.77 -12.51
CA GLU A 29 -8.55 -2.36 -11.24
C GLU A 29 -9.56 -3.39 -10.70
N THR A 30 -10.40 -3.94 -11.58
CA THR A 30 -11.37 -4.99 -11.22
C THR A 30 -10.75 -6.27 -10.66
N ASP A 31 -9.53 -6.59 -11.09
CA ASP A 31 -8.81 -7.79 -10.62
C ASP A 31 -8.04 -7.53 -9.33
N ARG A 32 -7.75 -6.26 -9.02
CA ARG A 32 -7.08 -5.84 -7.78
C ARG A 32 -7.97 -5.91 -6.55
N THR A 33 -9.27 -6.08 -6.70
CA THR A 33 -10.20 -6.35 -5.58
C THR A 33 -9.97 -7.72 -4.94
N LYS A 34 -9.17 -8.57 -5.59
CA LYS A 34 -8.76 -9.89 -5.07
C LYS A 34 -7.40 -9.80 -4.39
N HIS A 35 -7.15 -10.74 -3.47
CA HIS A 35 -5.85 -10.81 -2.81
C HIS A 35 -4.74 -11.16 -3.79
N THR A 36 -3.57 -10.54 -3.61
CA THR A 36 -2.36 -10.85 -4.37
C THR A 36 -1.32 -11.42 -3.42
N TYR A 37 -0.73 -12.54 -3.79
CA TYR A 37 0.35 -13.18 -3.05
C TYR A 37 1.64 -13.19 -3.88
N ILE A 38 2.71 -12.59 -3.34
CA ILE A 38 3.99 -12.45 -4.05
C ILE A 38 5.03 -13.35 -3.38
N ILE A 39 5.54 -14.33 -4.14
CA ILE A 39 6.53 -15.29 -3.66
C ILE A 39 7.85 -15.07 -4.41
N GLY A 40 8.95 -15.15 -3.69
CA GLY A 40 10.29 -15.09 -4.27
C GLY A 40 11.36 -15.13 -3.19
N LYS A 41 12.57 -15.54 -3.56
CA LYS A 41 13.75 -15.53 -2.67
C LYS A 41 14.11 -14.09 -2.29
N SER A 42 14.90 -13.92 -1.21
CA SER A 42 15.45 -12.60 -0.85
C SER A 42 16.25 -12.02 -2.03
N GLY A 43 16.18 -10.70 -2.22
CA GLY A 43 16.87 -10.02 -3.31
C GLY A 43 16.18 -10.10 -4.69
N MET A 44 15.08 -10.84 -4.84
CA MET A 44 14.38 -10.99 -6.14
C MET A 44 13.39 -9.86 -6.47
N GLY A 45 13.45 -8.72 -5.77
CA GLY A 45 12.67 -7.53 -6.12
C GLY A 45 11.23 -7.53 -5.60
N LYS A 46 10.84 -8.41 -4.68
CA LYS A 46 9.47 -8.40 -4.10
C LYS A 46 9.09 -7.03 -3.51
N SER A 47 9.97 -6.48 -2.67
CA SER A 47 9.73 -5.18 -2.02
C SER A 47 9.68 -4.05 -3.05
N VAL A 48 10.52 -4.09 -4.08
CA VAL A 48 10.51 -3.12 -5.18
C VAL A 48 9.20 -3.19 -5.97
N LEU A 49 8.68 -4.39 -6.20
CA LEU A 49 7.39 -4.55 -6.86
C LEU A 49 6.27 -3.95 -6.00
N ILE A 50 6.24 -4.26 -4.69
CA ILE A 50 5.24 -3.70 -3.76
C ILE A 50 5.36 -2.17 -3.70
N GLU A 51 6.57 -1.64 -3.57
CA GLU A 51 6.86 -0.20 -3.59
C GLU A 51 6.27 0.46 -4.84
N ASN A 52 6.56 -0.07 -6.03
CA ASN A 52 6.03 0.45 -7.29
C ASN A 52 4.49 0.39 -7.38
N LEU A 53 3.85 -0.65 -6.86
CA LEU A 53 2.40 -0.75 -6.83
C LEU A 53 1.80 0.30 -5.91
N VAL A 54 2.36 0.47 -4.72
CA VAL A 54 1.91 1.45 -3.71
C VAL A 54 2.09 2.88 -4.22
N ILE A 55 3.24 3.20 -4.84
CA ILE A 55 3.49 4.52 -5.43
C ILE A 55 2.45 4.85 -6.51
N GLN A 56 2.09 3.88 -7.35
CA GLN A 56 1.04 4.09 -8.35
C GLN A 56 -0.32 4.37 -7.70
N ASP A 57 -0.67 3.66 -6.64
CA ASP A 57 -1.91 3.89 -5.90
C ASP A 57 -1.95 5.28 -5.24
N ILE A 58 -0.85 5.69 -4.61
CA ILE A 58 -0.70 7.02 -4.02
C ILE A 58 -0.91 8.11 -5.08
N ASN A 59 -0.25 7.98 -6.23
CA ASN A 59 -0.34 8.94 -7.34
C ASN A 59 -1.71 8.96 -8.01
N ASN A 60 -2.41 7.84 -7.98
CA ASN A 60 -3.77 7.71 -8.50
C ASN A 60 -4.85 8.21 -7.52
N GLY A 61 -4.47 8.66 -6.32
CA GLY A 61 -5.40 9.17 -5.30
C GLY A 61 -6.09 8.07 -4.49
N GLU A 62 -5.63 6.82 -4.60
CA GLU A 62 -6.19 5.70 -3.85
C GLU A 62 -5.79 5.73 -2.37
N GLY A 63 -6.61 5.12 -1.51
CA GLY A 63 -6.25 4.87 -0.13
C GLY A 63 -5.28 3.69 -0.03
N VAL A 64 -4.22 3.83 0.76
CA VAL A 64 -3.20 2.80 0.94
C VAL A 64 -2.96 2.56 2.42
N PHE A 65 -2.82 1.31 2.80
CA PHE A 65 -2.40 0.90 4.13
C PHE A 65 -1.24 -0.09 4.01
N VAL A 66 -0.10 0.23 4.64
CA VAL A 66 1.13 -0.58 4.57
C VAL A 66 1.51 -1.03 5.97
N ILE A 67 1.79 -2.32 6.13
CA ILE A 67 2.42 -2.87 7.32
C ILE A 67 3.80 -3.37 6.90
N ASP A 68 4.85 -2.74 7.43
CA ASP A 68 6.22 -3.12 7.17
C ASP A 68 6.95 -3.45 8.48
N PRO A 69 7.16 -4.74 8.77
CA PRO A 69 7.86 -5.14 10.00
C PRO A 69 9.30 -4.66 10.09
N HIS A 70 9.91 -4.29 8.97
CA HIS A 70 11.30 -3.84 8.88
C HIS A 70 11.44 -2.32 8.80
N GLY A 71 10.37 -1.59 8.48
CA GLY A 71 10.33 -0.13 8.38
C GLY A 71 10.89 0.45 7.07
N SER A 72 11.82 -0.22 6.42
CA SER A 72 12.55 0.31 5.27
C SER A 72 11.69 0.62 4.03
N LEU A 73 10.61 -0.13 3.82
CA LEU A 73 9.66 0.14 2.74
C LEU A 73 8.79 1.34 3.10
N ALA A 74 8.28 1.39 4.34
CA ALA A 74 7.43 2.47 4.80
C ALA A 74 8.17 3.82 4.73
N GLU A 75 9.42 3.88 5.17
CA GLU A 75 10.26 5.09 5.07
C GLU A 75 10.43 5.57 3.63
N LYS A 76 10.77 4.68 2.71
CA LYS A 76 10.91 5.02 1.28
C LYS A 76 9.63 5.56 0.66
N LEU A 77 8.48 5.03 1.06
CA LEU A 77 7.20 5.49 0.56
C LEU A 77 6.89 6.94 0.94
N LEU A 78 7.40 7.44 2.07
CA LEU A 78 7.24 8.83 2.48
C LEU A 78 7.80 9.81 1.45
N ASP A 79 8.92 9.47 0.81
CA ASP A 79 9.57 10.29 -0.22
C ASP A 79 8.72 10.43 -1.49
N HIS A 80 7.74 9.55 -1.67
CA HIS A 80 6.85 9.52 -2.84
C HIS A 80 5.46 10.11 -2.59
N ILE A 81 5.23 10.70 -1.40
CA ILE A 81 3.95 11.32 -1.08
C ILE A 81 3.85 12.70 -1.77
N PRO A 82 2.84 12.93 -2.64
CA PRO A 82 2.61 14.25 -3.20
C PRO A 82 2.28 15.29 -2.12
N GLU A 83 2.73 16.53 -2.26
CA GLU A 83 2.47 17.62 -1.31
C GLU A 83 0.98 17.75 -0.94
N SER A 84 0.10 17.61 -1.93
CA SER A 84 -1.34 17.69 -1.73
C SER A 84 -1.91 16.63 -0.78
N ARG A 85 -1.19 15.53 -0.57
CA ARG A 85 -1.59 14.38 0.24
C ARG A 85 -0.83 14.24 1.56
N ILE A 86 0.14 15.07 1.85
CA ILE A 86 0.92 15.01 3.10
C ILE A 86 0.02 15.02 4.34
N LYS A 87 -1.01 15.84 4.32
CA LYS A 87 -2.01 15.94 5.41
C LYS A 87 -2.83 14.67 5.66
N ASP A 88 -2.88 13.77 4.68
CA ASP A 88 -3.65 12.53 4.74
C ASP A 88 -2.79 11.34 5.20
N VAL A 89 -1.48 11.57 5.44
CA VAL A 89 -0.54 10.52 5.83
C VAL A 89 -0.53 10.34 7.34
N VAL A 90 -0.67 9.09 7.75
CA VAL A 90 -0.40 8.66 9.14
C VAL A 90 0.77 7.70 9.11
N TYR A 91 1.92 8.14 9.62
CA TYR A 91 3.09 7.30 9.77
C TYR A 91 3.22 6.87 11.24
N PHE A 92 3.02 5.57 11.49
CA PHE A 92 3.08 5.00 12.83
C PHE A 92 4.33 4.16 13.00
N ALA A 93 5.30 4.69 13.73
CA ALA A 93 6.56 4.02 14.07
C ALA A 93 6.63 3.83 15.60
N PRO A 94 6.17 2.70 16.15
CA PRO A 94 6.07 2.52 17.61
C PRO A 94 7.43 2.49 18.31
N PHE A 95 8.50 2.31 17.57
CA PHE A 95 9.88 2.29 18.12
C PHE A 95 10.64 3.63 17.99
N ASP A 96 9.97 4.64 17.41
CA ASP A 96 10.55 5.98 17.31
C ASP A 96 10.52 6.67 18.70
N GLY A 97 11.68 6.84 19.28
CA GLY A 97 11.84 7.50 20.59
C GLY A 97 11.82 9.03 20.53
N GLU A 98 12.05 9.62 19.35
CA GLU A 98 12.03 11.07 19.18
C GLU A 98 10.62 11.61 19.00
N TYR A 99 9.76 10.86 18.31
CA TYR A 99 8.37 11.23 18.02
C TYR A 99 7.39 10.13 18.45
N PRO A 100 7.22 9.91 19.77
CA PRO A 100 6.34 8.86 20.26
C PRO A 100 4.89 9.18 19.90
N MET A 101 4.27 8.28 19.12
CA MET A 101 2.87 8.40 18.73
C MET A 101 2.01 7.45 19.56
N GLY A 102 1.03 8.00 20.28
CA GLY A 102 0.04 7.22 21.02
C GLY A 102 -1.08 6.75 20.09
N LEU A 103 -1.31 5.44 20.01
CA LEU A 103 -2.47 4.87 19.32
C LEU A 103 -3.49 4.38 20.36
N ASN A 104 -4.61 5.07 20.48
CA ASN A 104 -5.71 4.64 21.33
C ASN A 104 -6.71 3.78 20.56
N MET A 105 -6.50 2.47 20.53
CA MET A 105 -7.39 1.53 19.85
C MET A 105 -8.78 1.41 20.49
N LEU A 106 -8.97 1.96 21.69
CA LEU A 106 -10.23 1.88 22.43
C LEU A 106 -11.06 3.18 22.36
N GLU A 107 -10.57 4.22 21.70
CA GLU A 107 -11.17 5.56 21.75
C GLU A 107 -12.64 5.60 21.31
N LYS A 108 -12.99 4.90 20.25
CA LYS A 108 -14.35 4.89 19.67
C LYS A 108 -15.14 3.62 19.97
N VAL A 109 -14.66 2.80 20.91
CA VAL A 109 -15.32 1.53 21.24
C VAL A 109 -16.28 1.71 22.40
N PRO A 110 -17.57 1.32 22.24
CA PRO A 110 -18.53 1.30 23.33
C PRO A 110 -18.00 0.55 24.54
N ALA A 111 -18.30 1.02 25.75
CA ALA A 111 -17.74 0.48 26.99
C ALA A 111 -17.96 -1.03 27.13
N GLU A 112 -19.14 -1.52 26.71
CA GLU A 112 -19.52 -2.94 26.75
C GLU A 112 -18.71 -3.83 25.82
N LYS A 113 -17.99 -3.27 24.82
CA LYS A 113 -17.19 -4.04 23.86
C LYS A 113 -15.68 -3.93 24.10
N ARG A 114 -15.23 -3.06 25.02
CA ARG A 114 -13.80 -2.83 25.27
C ARG A 114 -13.07 -4.08 25.74
N TYR A 115 -13.72 -4.93 26.53
CA TYR A 115 -13.12 -6.18 27.00
C TYR A 115 -12.82 -7.17 25.88
N LEU A 116 -13.64 -7.21 24.82
CA LEU A 116 -13.41 -8.09 23.67
C LEU A 116 -12.15 -7.67 22.91
N LEU A 117 -11.94 -6.37 22.75
CA LEU A 117 -10.72 -5.84 22.09
C LEU A 117 -9.49 -6.06 22.97
N ALA A 118 -9.58 -5.83 24.28
CA ALA A 118 -8.47 -6.06 25.20
C ALA A 118 -8.04 -7.54 25.19
N ASN A 119 -8.99 -8.48 25.18
CA ASN A 119 -8.68 -9.91 25.07
C ASN A 119 -8.06 -10.29 23.72
N GLY A 120 -8.53 -9.69 22.60
CA GLY A 120 -7.95 -9.94 21.29
C GLY A 120 -6.55 -9.37 21.09
N MET A 121 -6.12 -8.38 21.89
CA MET A 121 -4.76 -7.84 21.88
C MET A 121 -3.77 -8.61 22.75
N MET A 122 -4.25 -9.44 23.68
CA MET A 122 -3.42 -10.21 24.62
C MET A 122 -3.27 -11.68 24.22
N SER A 123 -3.93 -12.14 23.18
CA SER A 123 -3.87 -13.50 22.63
C SER A 123 -2.93 -13.56 21.42
#